data_a3142b23afe3ca6ec7d3f5c3820d6a01
#
_entry.id   a3142b23afe3ca6ec7d3f5c3820d6a01
#
_cell.length_a   1.000
_cell.length_b   1.000
_cell.length_c   1.000
_cell.angle_alpha   90.00
_cell.angle_beta   90.00
_cell.angle_gamma   90.00
#
_symmetry.space_group_name_H-M   'P 1'
#
loop_
_entity.id
_entity.type
_entity.pdbx_description
1 polymer ?
#
loop_
_entity_poly.entity_id
_entity_poly.type
_entity_poly.pdbx_seq_one_letter_code
_entity_poly.pdbx_strand_id
1 'polypeptide(L)'
;MAVLGKSELIRLIDKYKCIHPFDANLLDGDGYILTVKDDVTLNYLEHKNVISHEVVFTLPNYVAHLTAKSRYGRLGLSFLNAAKVHSGFIGRIVLEVVNLNNERKPITIRRGDPFMHIEFIERVGEPSPYDGEYQFQYMSDDEVKMYMHMISNDHNLRSIFNINRLELIASNRVL
;
A
#
# COMPACT_ATOMS: atom_id res chain seq x y z
N MET A 1 -14.52 13.24 -8.99
CA MET A 1 -13.41 12.45 -8.39
C MET A 1 -12.77 13.35 -7.35
N ALA A 2 -12.71 12.92 -6.09
CA ALA A 2 -12.13 13.70 -5.01
C ALA A 2 -10.88 12.98 -4.49
N VAL A 3 -9.71 13.59 -4.72
CA VAL A 3 -8.45 13.14 -4.15
C VAL A 3 -8.32 13.73 -2.75
N LEU A 4 -7.85 12.95 -1.80
CA LEU A 4 -7.65 13.42 -0.43
C LEU A 4 -6.42 14.32 -0.35
N GLY A 5 -6.64 15.56 0.01
CA GLY A 5 -5.55 16.48 0.36
C GLY A 5 -4.94 16.15 1.72
N LYS A 6 -3.78 16.77 2.00
CA LYS A 6 -2.93 16.53 3.16
C LYS A 6 -3.66 16.50 4.51
N SER A 7 -4.53 17.47 4.77
CA SER A 7 -5.24 17.61 6.07
C SER A 7 -6.20 16.45 6.32
N GLU A 8 -6.93 16.02 5.29
CA GLU A 8 -7.87 14.92 5.40
C GLU A 8 -7.13 13.57 5.52
N LEU A 9 -6.04 13.42 4.79
CA LEU A 9 -5.19 12.22 4.90
C LEU A 9 -4.61 12.07 6.32
N ILE A 10 -4.10 13.15 6.93
CA ILE A 10 -3.62 13.13 8.32
C ILE A 10 -4.74 12.67 9.27
N ARG A 11 -5.94 13.22 9.13
CA ARG A 11 -7.10 12.84 9.95
C ARG A 11 -7.41 11.34 9.87
N LEU A 12 -7.32 10.75 8.67
CA LEU A 12 -7.53 9.32 8.47
C LEU A 12 -6.37 8.48 9.01
N ILE A 13 -5.14 8.94 8.87
CA ILE A 13 -3.96 8.27 9.44
C ILE A 13 -4.07 8.22 10.97
N ASP A 14 -4.39 9.33 11.60
CA ASP A 14 -4.52 9.41 13.07
C ASP A 14 -5.61 8.48 13.58
N LYS A 15 -6.77 8.45 12.90
CA LYS A 15 -7.93 7.67 13.35
C LYS A 15 -7.82 6.19 12.99
N TYR A 16 -7.40 5.87 11.76
CA TYR A 16 -7.51 4.53 11.20
C TYR A 16 -6.17 3.90 10.80
N LYS A 17 -5.07 4.59 11.03
CA LYS A 17 -3.74 4.12 10.61
C LYS A 17 -3.71 3.68 9.15
N CYS A 18 -4.37 4.48 8.27
CA CYS A 18 -4.44 4.14 6.85
C CYS A 18 -3.06 4.09 6.16
N ILE A 19 -2.03 4.62 6.82
CA ILE A 19 -0.60 4.40 6.53
C ILE A 19 0.12 4.19 7.87
N HIS A 20 0.83 3.07 8.02
CA HIS A 20 1.53 2.72 9.25
C HIS A 20 2.83 1.93 8.99
N PRO A 21 3.98 2.31 9.58
CA PRO A 21 4.18 3.49 10.41
C PRO A 21 4.07 4.79 9.59
N PHE A 22 3.78 5.89 10.25
CA PHE A 22 3.60 7.20 9.63
C PHE A 22 4.82 8.09 9.88
N ASP A 23 5.32 8.75 8.81
CA ASP A 23 6.33 9.81 8.89
C ASP A 23 5.81 11.07 8.17
N ALA A 24 5.65 12.16 8.93
CA ALA A 24 5.13 13.42 8.40
C ALA A 24 6.00 14.03 7.27
N ASN A 25 7.28 13.68 7.19
CA ASN A 25 8.16 14.15 6.12
C ASN A 25 7.88 13.49 4.76
N LEU A 26 7.13 12.40 4.73
CA LEU A 26 6.74 11.66 3.53
C LEU A 26 5.35 12.07 3.01
N LEU A 27 4.64 12.96 3.71
CA LEU A 27 3.43 13.59 3.19
C LEU A 27 3.78 14.58 2.09
N ASP A 28 3.01 14.55 1.01
CA ASP A 28 2.98 15.64 0.03
C ASP A 28 1.58 16.27 -0.09
N GLY A 29 1.34 17.06 -1.14
CA GLY A 29 0.08 17.83 -1.26
C GLY A 29 -1.17 16.94 -1.36
N ASP A 30 -1.07 15.85 -2.10
CA ASP A 30 -2.21 15.02 -2.51
C ASP A 30 -2.06 13.54 -2.13
N GLY A 31 -1.11 13.21 -1.25
CA GLY A 31 -0.90 11.82 -0.85
C GLY A 31 0.30 11.61 0.05
N TYR A 32 0.88 10.43 -0.05
CA TYR A 32 1.98 9.99 0.80
C TYR A 32 3.03 9.23 -0.04
N ILE A 33 4.29 9.32 0.35
CA ILE A 33 5.38 8.62 -0.30
C ILE A 33 5.71 7.36 0.51
N LEU A 34 5.39 6.19 -0.04
CA LEU A 34 5.75 4.91 0.53
C LEU A 34 7.23 4.62 0.30
N THR A 35 7.85 3.98 1.29
CA THR A 35 9.27 3.61 1.28
C THR A 35 9.45 2.11 1.06
N VAL A 36 10.66 1.69 0.73
CA VAL A 36 10.97 0.28 0.46
C VAL A 36 11.31 -0.45 1.76
N LYS A 37 10.73 -1.65 1.93
CA LYS A 37 10.94 -2.49 3.12
C LYS A 37 12.34 -3.06 3.19
N ASP A 38 12.87 -3.55 2.08
CA ASP A 38 14.16 -4.27 2.01
C ASP A 38 14.99 -3.80 0.81
N ASP A 39 16.31 -3.99 0.85
CA ASP A 39 17.18 -3.73 -0.29
C ASP A 39 16.80 -4.63 -1.47
N VAL A 40 16.64 -4.04 -2.64
CA VAL A 40 16.36 -4.76 -3.89
C VAL A 40 17.34 -4.35 -4.96
N THR A 41 18.06 -5.30 -5.54
CA THR A 41 18.91 -5.08 -6.71
C THR A 41 18.37 -5.88 -7.88
N LEU A 42 18.11 -5.20 -9.00
CA LEU A 42 17.65 -5.81 -10.24
C LEU A 42 18.76 -5.74 -11.28
N ASN A 43 19.20 -6.88 -11.79
CA ASN A 43 20.02 -6.94 -12.99
C ASN A 43 19.20 -6.55 -14.23
N TYR A 44 19.87 -6.33 -15.36
CA TYR A 44 19.18 -6.03 -16.62
C TYR A 44 18.20 -7.17 -16.99
N LEU A 45 16.98 -6.82 -17.35
CA LEU A 45 15.85 -7.72 -17.65
C LEU A 45 15.38 -8.59 -16.46
N GLU A 46 15.89 -8.36 -15.26
CA GLU A 46 15.40 -9.05 -14.06
C GLU A 46 14.09 -8.45 -13.58
N HIS A 47 13.14 -9.31 -13.25
CA HIS A 47 11.88 -8.97 -12.58
C HIS A 47 12.02 -9.21 -11.06
N LYS A 48 11.53 -8.28 -10.26
CA LYS A 48 11.39 -8.45 -8.79
C LYS A 48 10.17 -7.70 -8.25
N ASN A 49 9.68 -8.19 -7.12
CA ASN A 49 8.69 -7.51 -6.32
C ASN A 49 9.37 -6.54 -5.36
N VAL A 50 8.94 -5.29 -5.36
CA VAL A 50 9.33 -4.27 -4.38
C VAL A 50 8.19 -4.06 -3.41
N ILE A 51 8.44 -4.28 -2.11
CA ILE A 51 7.43 -4.29 -1.06
C ILE A 51 7.56 -2.99 -0.27
N SER A 52 6.42 -2.35 0.05
CA SER A 52 6.41 -1.15 0.90
C SER A 52 6.80 -1.47 2.33
N HIS A 53 7.51 -0.54 2.98
CA HIS A 53 7.76 -0.60 4.42
C HIS A 53 6.46 -0.40 5.21
N GLU A 54 5.63 0.52 4.74
CA GLU A 54 4.36 0.85 5.36
C GLU A 54 3.29 -0.18 5.01
N VAL A 55 2.45 -0.48 6.00
CA VAL A 55 1.14 -1.09 5.79
C VAL A 55 0.18 0.00 5.34
N VAL A 56 -0.61 -0.29 4.33
CA VAL A 56 -1.66 0.58 3.81
C VAL A 56 -3.03 0.00 4.16
N PHE A 57 -3.90 0.80 4.74
CA PHE A 57 -5.32 0.49 4.89
C PHE A 57 -6.13 1.45 4.02
N THR A 58 -6.59 0.96 2.89
CA THR A 58 -7.53 1.69 2.04
C THR A 58 -8.93 1.50 2.62
N LEU A 59 -9.44 2.52 3.32
CA LEU A 59 -10.76 2.45 3.94
C LEU A 59 -11.86 2.11 2.92
N PRO A 60 -12.98 1.49 3.32
CA PRO A 60 -14.02 1.01 2.40
C PRO A 60 -14.64 2.09 1.48
N ASN A 61 -14.60 3.35 1.89
CA ASN A 61 -15.10 4.48 1.11
C ASN A 61 -14.08 5.08 0.14
N TYR A 62 -12.88 4.51 0.04
CA TYR A 62 -11.82 4.97 -0.83
C TYR A 62 -11.29 3.85 -1.70
N VAL A 63 -10.67 4.22 -2.80
CA VAL A 63 -9.68 3.42 -3.54
C VAL A 63 -8.37 4.18 -3.50
N ALA A 64 -7.25 3.50 -3.70
CA ALA A 64 -5.99 4.21 -3.83
C ALA A 64 -5.33 3.94 -5.18
N HIS A 65 -4.55 4.90 -5.64
CA HIS A 65 -3.70 4.77 -6.82
C HIS A 65 -2.24 4.92 -6.43
N LEU A 66 -1.39 4.17 -7.10
CA LEU A 66 0.04 4.21 -6.92
C LEU A 66 0.71 4.77 -8.17
N THR A 67 1.71 5.60 -7.97
CA THR A 67 2.63 6.03 -9.02
C THR A 67 4.06 5.87 -8.52
N ALA A 68 4.96 5.45 -9.42
CA ALA A 68 6.36 5.39 -9.05
C ALA A 68 6.99 6.78 -9.05
N LYS A 69 8.02 6.94 -8.23
CA LYS A 69 8.86 8.13 -8.29
C LYS A 69 9.58 8.19 -9.65
N SER A 70 9.44 9.31 -10.35
CA SER A 70 9.98 9.52 -11.71
C SER A 70 11.48 9.23 -11.85
N ARG A 71 12.26 9.37 -10.76
CA ARG A 71 13.69 9.03 -10.76
C ARG A 71 13.96 7.58 -11.18
N TYR A 72 13.09 6.64 -10.79
CA TYR A 72 13.27 5.23 -11.14
C TYR A 72 12.89 4.94 -12.58
N GLY A 73 11.83 5.57 -13.09
CA GLY A 73 11.50 5.50 -14.51
C GLY A 73 12.62 6.04 -15.40
N ARG A 74 13.28 7.14 -14.99
CA ARG A 74 14.44 7.71 -15.71
C ARG A 74 15.68 6.81 -15.67
N LEU A 75 15.80 5.93 -14.68
CA LEU A 75 16.84 4.90 -14.63
C LEU A 75 16.50 3.67 -15.49
N GLY A 76 15.30 3.59 -16.04
CA GLY A 76 14.83 2.47 -16.85
C GLY A 76 14.08 1.40 -16.05
N LEU A 77 13.62 1.69 -14.83
CA LEU A 77 12.75 0.78 -14.10
C LEU A 77 11.32 0.88 -14.63
N SER A 78 10.77 -0.24 -15.07
CA SER A 78 9.39 -0.34 -15.56
C SER A 78 8.52 -1.11 -14.58
N PHE A 79 7.23 -0.73 -14.49
CA PHE A 79 6.22 -1.37 -13.65
C PHE A 79 5.34 -2.24 -14.53
N LEU A 80 5.06 -3.47 -14.07
CA LEU A 80 4.33 -4.48 -14.85
C LEU A 80 2.84 -4.52 -14.52
N ASN A 81 2.43 -4.07 -13.34
CA ASN A 81 1.07 -4.15 -12.87
C ASN A 81 0.34 -2.81 -12.85
N ALA A 82 -0.98 -2.89 -12.83
CA ALA A 82 -1.83 -1.73 -12.61
C ALA A 82 -1.74 -1.27 -11.14
N ALA A 83 -1.58 0.03 -10.98
CA ALA A 83 -1.29 0.65 -9.69
C ALA A 83 -2.57 1.04 -8.92
N LYS A 84 -3.59 0.17 -8.90
CA LYS A 84 -4.83 0.36 -8.15
C LYS A 84 -4.84 -0.48 -6.88
N VAL A 85 -5.18 0.15 -5.75
CA VAL A 85 -5.45 -0.53 -4.47
C VAL A 85 -6.94 -0.54 -4.21
N HIS A 86 -7.50 -1.72 -3.98
CA HIS A 86 -8.93 -1.89 -3.74
C HIS A 86 -9.38 -1.25 -2.42
N SER A 87 -10.64 -0.80 -2.37
CA SER A 87 -11.29 -0.40 -1.12
C SER A 87 -11.31 -1.57 -0.13
N GLY A 88 -11.09 -1.29 1.15
CA GLY A 88 -11.02 -2.32 2.19
C GLY A 88 -9.73 -3.14 2.23
N PHE A 89 -8.76 -2.89 1.34
CA PHE A 89 -7.46 -3.58 1.39
C PHE A 89 -6.65 -3.13 2.58
N ILE A 90 -6.01 -4.10 3.26
CA ILE A 90 -5.07 -3.89 4.36
C ILE A 90 -3.85 -4.77 4.10
N GLY A 91 -2.67 -4.16 4.00
CA GLY A 91 -1.44 -4.91 3.74
C GLY A 91 -0.31 -4.05 3.22
N ARG A 92 0.84 -4.64 3.03
CA ARG A 92 1.93 -3.97 2.33
C ARG A 92 1.68 -3.95 0.84
N ILE A 93 2.05 -2.84 0.22
CA ILE A 93 1.93 -2.70 -1.23
C ILE A 93 3.09 -3.42 -1.91
N VAL A 94 2.79 -4.08 -3.01
CA VAL A 94 3.78 -4.75 -3.86
C VAL A 94 3.75 -4.08 -5.23
N LEU A 95 4.91 -3.67 -5.73
CA LEU A 95 5.09 -3.27 -7.13
C LEU A 95 6.01 -4.28 -7.83
N GLU A 96 5.50 -4.85 -8.90
CA GLU A 96 6.20 -5.76 -9.79
C GLU A 96 6.99 -4.95 -10.79
N VAL A 97 8.31 -5.05 -10.74
CA VAL A 97 9.20 -4.19 -11.52
C VAL A 97 10.20 -4.98 -12.34
N VAL A 98 10.62 -4.41 -13.46
CA VAL A 98 11.67 -4.95 -14.32
C VAL A 98 12.68 -3.87 -14.66
N ASN A 99 13.95 -4.23 -14.71
CA ASN A 99 15.03 -3.33 -15.10
C ASN A 99 15.23 -3.35 -16.62
N LEU A 100 14.84 -2.26 -17.28
CA LEU A 100 15.03 -2.00 -18.72
C LEU A 100 16.12 -0.95 -18.98
N ASN A 101 17.10 -0.80 -18.10
CA ASN A 101 18.15 0.21 -18.23
C ASN A 101 18.93 0.07 -19.56
N ASN A 102 18.99 1.14 -20.36
CA ASN A 102 19.65 1.13 -21.66
C ASN A 102 21.14 0.77 -21.61
N GLU A 103 21.81 1.09 -20.50
CA GLU A 103 23.23 0.76 -20.29
C GLU A 103 23.42 -0.66 -19.74
N ARG A 104 22.33 -1.41 -19.58
CA ARG A 104 22.30 -2.78 -19.00
C ARG A 104 22.93 -2.89 -17.61
N LYS A 105 22.94 -1.78 -16.86
CA LYS A 105 23.47 -1.73 -15.49
C LYS A 105 22.42 -2.21 -14.48
N PRO A 106 22.85 -2.81 -13.38
CA PRO A 106 21.94 -3.12 -12.28
C PRO A 106 21.38 -1.84 -11.65
N ILE A 107 20.14 -1.90 -11.18
CA ILE A 107 19.48 -0.84 -10.42
C ILE A 107 19.31 -1.35 -8.99
N THR A 108 19.79 -0.59 -8.03
CA THR A 108 19.61 -0.90 -6.60
C THR A 108 18.69 0.13 -5.97
N ILE A 109 17.68 -0.38 -5.24
CA ILE A 109 16.76 0.38 -4.42
C ILE A 109 17.07 -0.02 -2.97
N ARG A 110 17.35 0.94 -2.10
CA ARG A 110 17.73 0.67 -0.72
C ARG A 110 16.52 0.67 0.20
N ARG A 111 16.59 -0.11 1.27
CA ARG A 111 15.63 -0.04 2.38
C ARG A 111 15.44 1.41 2.83
N GLY A 112 14.18 1.83 2.96
CA GLY A 112 13.82 3.19 3.35
C GLY A 112 13.84 4.21 2.22
N ASP A 113 14.27 3.85 1.00
CA ASP A 113 14.21 4.75 -0.14
C ASP A 113 12.75 5.11 -0.47
N PRO A 114 12.44 6.41 -0.70
CA PRO A 114 11.15 6.83 -1.24
C PRO A 114 10.96 6.24 -2.64
N PHE A 115 9.95 5.38 -2.81
CA PHE A 115 9.81 4.58 -4.03
C PHE A 115 8.51 4.82 -4.80
N MET A 116 7.39 4.83 -4.11
CA MET A 116 6.08 4.99 -4.73
C MET A 116 5.26 6.06 -4.00
N HIS A 117 4.46 6.78 -4.77
CA HIS A 117 3.49 7.73 -4.26
C HIS A 117 2.12 7.09 -4.25
N ILE A 118 1.38 7.22 -3.16
CA ILE A 118 0.00 6.75 -3.02
C ILE A 118 -0.94 7.92 -2.80
N GLU A 119 -2.01 7.97 -3.58
CA GLU A 119 -3.13 8.89 -3.39
C GLU A 119 -4.42 8.13 -3.10
N PHE A 120 -5.28 8.72 -2.29
CA PHE A 120 -6.58 8.14 -1.95
C PHE A 120 -7.69 8.93 -2.63
N ILE A 121 -8.61 8.20 -3.24
CA ILE A 121 -9.70 8.75 -4.04
C ILE A 121 -11.03 8.27 -3.44
N GLU A 122 -11.91 9.21 -3.12
CA GLU A 122 -13.24 8.89 -2.63
C GLU A 122 -14.04 8.13 -3.69
N ARG A 123 -14.66 7.03 -3.29
CA ARG A 123 -15.56 6.25 -4.12
C ARG A 123 -17.03 6.58 -3.81
N VAL A 124 -17.87 6.42 -4.81
CA VAL A 124 -19.33 6.58 -4.69
C VAL A 124 -19.99 5.21 -4.68
N GLY A 125 -21.04 5.05 -3.92
CA GLY A 125 -21.86 3.84 -3.81
C GLY A 125 -21.53 2.99 -2.59
N GLU A 126 -22.28 1.90 -2.43
CA GLU A 126 -22.17 1.01 -1.27
C GLU A 126 -20.77 0.40 -1.12
N PRO A 127 -20.23 0.30 0.10
CA PRO A 127 -18.93 -0.30 0.35
C PRO A 127 -18.90 -1.77 -0.07
N SER A 128 -17.82 -2.17 -0.73
CA SER A 128 -17.53 -3.57 -1.06
C SER A 128 -16.04 -3.81 -0.78
N PRO A 129 -15.68 -4.12 0.48
CA PRO A 129 -14.29 -4.24 0.87
C PRO A 129 -13.64 -5.47 0.24
N TYR A 130 -12.36 -5.33 -0.08
CA TYR A 130 -11.54 -6.42 -0.59
C TYR A 130 -11.48 -7.58 0.41
N ASP A 131 -11.70 -8.80 -0.07
CA ASP A 131 -11.66 -10.06 0.71
C ASP A 131 -10.84 -11.17 0.04
N GLY A 132 -9.94 -10.77 -0.88
CA GLY A 132 -9.07 -11.70 -1.61
C GLY A 132 -7.85 -12.16 -0.81
N GLU A 133 -7.08 -13.06 -1.40
CA GLU A 133 -5.93 -13.75 -0.79
C GLU A 133 -4.76 -12.84 -0.37
N TYR A 134 -4.65 -11.63 -0.94
CA TYR A 134 -3.60 -10.67 -0.60
C TYR A 134 -3.97 -9.74 0.57
N GLN A 135 -5.14 -9.93 1.20
CA GLN A 135 -5.46 -9.23 2.43
C GLN A 135 -4.46 -9.60 3.53
N PHE A 136 -3.92 -8.61 4.23
CA PHE A 136 -2.88 -8.75 5.26
C PHE A 136 -1.51 -9.26 4.75
N GLN A 137 -1.24 -9.21 3.43
CA GLN A 137 0.04 -9.66 2.88
C GLN A 137 1.23 -8.93 3.51
N TYR A 138 2.30 -9.68 3.81
CA TYR A 138 3.56 -9.22 4.40
C TYR A 138 3.43 -8.48 5.74
N MET A 139 2.36 -8.69 6.47
CA MET A 139 2.15 -8.13 7.81
C MET A 139 2.59 -9.12 8.89
N SER A 140 3.13 -8.58 9.99
CA SER A 140 3.38 -9.35 11.21
C SER A 140 2.06 -9.69 11.95
N ASP A 141 2.12 -10.66 12.87
CA ASP A 141 0.95 -11.02 13.68
C ASP A 141 0.45 -9.85 14.52
N ASP A 142 1.35 -9.01 15.03
CA ASP A 142 0.96 -7.85 15.85
C ASP A 142 0.31 -6.76 15.00
N GLU A 143 0.78 -6.53 13.78
CA GLU A 143 0.13 -5.62 12.85
C GLU A 143 -1.28 -6.11 12.49
N VAL A 144 -1.44 -7.40 12.18
CA VAL A 144 -2.77 -7.99 11.90
C VAL A 144 -3.70 -7.82 13.09
N LYS A 145 -3.24 -8.16 14.30
CA LYS A 145 -4.04 -7.99 15.54
C LYS A 145 -4.47 -6.55 15.75
N MET A 146 -3.57 -5.59 15.50
CA MET A 146 -3.88 -4.16 15.64
C MET A 146 -5.02 -3.74 14.70
N TYR A 147 -4.97 -4.11 13.42
CA TYR A 147 -6.03 -3.75 12.46
C TYR A 147 -7.33 -4.51 12.74
N MET A 148 -7.27 -5.79 13.06
CA MET A 148 -8.45 -6.59 13.45
C MET A 148 -9.16 -6.01 14.67
N HIS A 149 -8.39 -5.60 15.69
CA HIS A 149 -8.93 -4.93 16.89
C HIS A 149 -9.61 -3.60 16.53
N MET A 150 -8.97 -2.79 15.69
CA MET A 150 -9.53 -1.51 15.23
C MET A 150 -10.85 -1.71 14.46
N ILE A 151 -10.91 -2.65 13.52
CA ILE A 151 -12.12 -2.96 12.74
C ILE A 151 -13.23 -3.45 13.65
N SER A 152 -12.93 -4.33 14.61
CA SER A 152 -13.92 -4.93 15.51
C SER A 152 -14.53 -3.92 16.48
N ASN A 153 -13.78 -2.86 16.83
CA ASN A 153 -14.23 -1.83 17.78
C ASN A 153 -14.84 -0.59 17.10
N ASP A 154 -14.64 -0.40 15.81
CA ASP A 154 -15.32 0.67 15.06
C ASP A 154 -16.65 0.16 14.50
N HIS A 155 -17.76 0.77 14.94
CA HIS A 155 -19.11 0.34 14.56
C HIS A 155 -19.30 0.32 13.04
N ASN A 156 -18.81 1.34 12.35
CA ASN A 156 -18.97 1.46 10.89
C ASN A 156 -18.15 0.40 10.15
N LEU A 157 -16.87 0.22 10.52
CA LEU A 157 -16.02 -0.78 9.89
C LEU A 157 -16.53 -2.20 10.17
N ARG A 158 -16.95 -2.48 11.41
CA ARG A 158 -17.52 -3.79 11.79
C ARG A 158 -18.78 -4.14 11.00
N SER A 159 -19.60 -3.15 10.63
CA SER A 159 -20.81 -3.40 9.84
C SER A 159 -20.53 -3.71 8.36
N ILE A 160 -19.36 -3.32 7.86
CA ILE A 160 -18.97 -3.46 6.46
C ILE A 160 -18.11 -4.70 6.23
N PHE A 161 -17.16 -4.99 7.15
CA PHE A 161 -16.25 -6.13 7.02
C PHE A 161 -16.86 -7.44 7.55
N ASN A 162 -16.63 -8.53 6.84
CA ASN A 162 -16.91 -9.88 7.35
C ASN A 162 -15.74 -10.32 8.23
N ILE A 163 -15.89 -10.20 9.56
CA ILE A 163 -14.83 -10.51 10.53
C ILE A 163 -14.35 -11.95 10.42
N ASN A 164 -15.25 -12.93 10.33
CA ASN A 164 -14.88 -14.34 10.23
C ASN A 164 -14.05 -14.62 8.96
N ARG A 165 -14.39 -13.95 7.86
CA ARG A 165 -13.63 -14.06 6.62
C ARG A 165 -12.24 -13.45 6.76
N LEU A 166 -12.12 -12.28 7.40
CA LEU A 166 -10.83 -11.65 7.69
C LEU A 166 -9.94 -12.53 8.58
N GLU A 167 -10.48 -13.16 9.62
CA GLU A 167 -9.74 -14.08 10.48
C GLU A 167 -9.18 -15.28 9.70
N LEU A 168 -9.99 -15.85 8.81
CA LEU A 168 -9.57 -16.95 7.96
C LEU A 168 -8.42 -16.54 7.03
N ILE A 169 -8.53 -15.36 6.40
CA ILE A 169 -7.47 -14.85 5.52
C ILE A 169 -6.21 -14.54 6.33
N ALA A 170 -6.35 -13.91 7.48
CA ALA A 170 -5.22 -13.59 8.36
C ALA A 170 -4.39 -14.82 8.74
N SER A 171 -5.05 -15.96 8.97
CA SER A 171 -4.40 -17.22 9.31
C SER A 171 -3.63 -17.87 8.13
N ASN A 172 -3.96 -17.51 6.90
CA ASN A 172 -3.39 -18.07 5.67
C ASN A 172 -2.72 -17.03 4.77
N ARG A 173 -2.44 -15.83 5.30
CA ARG A 173 -1.90 -14.71 4.52
C ARG A 173 -0.52 -14.96 3.93
N VAL A 174 -0.19 -14.25 2.89
CA VAL A 174 1.15 -14.20 2.29
C VAL A 174 2.12 -13.52 3.26
N LEU A 175 3.25 -14.18 3.57
CA LEU A 175 4.32 -13.73 4.48
C LEU A 175 5.58 -13.32 3.70
#